data_d4269421caafeabe990ebc3999b78826
#
_entry.id   d4269421caafeabe990ebc3999b78826
#
_cell.length_a   1.000
_cell.length_b   1.000
_cell.length_c   1.000
_cell.angle_alpha   90.00
_cell.angle_beta   90.00
_cell.angle_gamma   90.00
#
_symmetry.space_group_name_H-M   'P 1'
#
loop_
_entity.id
_entity.type
_entity.pdbx_description
1 polymer ?
#
loop_
_entity_poly.entity_id
_entity_poly.type
_entity_poly.pdbx_seq_one_letter_code
_entity_poly.pdbx_strand_id
1 'polypeptide(L)'
;MASHPAVAMVGVIGQPDARVGELPCAYVELIKNSKTTVNELIKHAEDNIGEKAAVPKHLELVNEMPKTPVGKIFKPELRKRAITRVYNEALEKAELSSRVQEVIDHPKKGLTAMIAKNGVNDPKQIGKILDKFIFKWE
;
A
#
# COMPACT_ATOMS: atom_id res chain seq x y z
N MET A 1 6.00 3.35 15.93
CA MET A 1 4.99 2.28 15.66
C MET A 1 5.35 0.98 16.38
N ALA A 2 6.51 0.44 16.14
CA ALA A 2 6.93 -0.80 16.83
C ALA A 2 7.01 -0.67 18.34
N SER A 3 7.11 0.53 18.88
CA SER A 3 7.14 0.78 20.32
C SER A 3 5.76 0.67 21.00
N HIS A 4 4.68 0.59 20.24
CA HIS A 4 3.35 0.41 20.80
C HIS A 4 3.19 -1.00 21.36
N PRO A 5 2.73 -1.16 22.62
CA PRO A 5 2.68 -2.48 23.25
C PRO A 5 1.74 -3.49 22.58
N ALA A 6 0.77 -3.03 21.79
CA ALA A 6 -0.16 -3.91 21.07
C ALA A 6 0.36 -4.36 19.71
N VAL A 7 1.50 -3.84 19.25
CA VAL A 7 2.06 -4.16 17.94
C VAL A 7 2.99 -5.35 18.04
N ALA A 8 2.67 -6.43 17.30
CA ALA A 8 3.56 -7.58 17.20
C ALA A 8 4.60 -7.36 16.10
N MET A 9 4.17 -6.87 14.94
CA MET A 9 5.06 -6.57 13.81
C MET A 9 4.55 -5.36 13.05
N VAL A 10 5.47 -4.59 12.46
CA VAL A 10 5.12 -3.46 11.60
C VAL A 10 6.05 -3.45 10.38
N GLY A 11 5.48 -3.27 9.20
CA GLY A 11 6.23 -3.08 7.97
C GLY A 11 5.86 -1.73 7.38
N VAL A 12 6.86 -0.91 7.09
CA VAL A 12 6.65 0.40 6.46
C VAL A 12 7.20 0.36 5.04
N ILE A 13 6.37 0.74 4.07
CA ILE A 13 6.76 0.83 2.67
C ILE A 13 6.28 2.17 2.10
N GLY A 14 6.76 2.51 0.91
CA GLY A 14 6.23 3.66 0.18
C GLY A 14 5.02 3.26 -0.64
N GLN A 15 3.88 3.92 -0.41
CA GLN A 15 2.74 3.77 -1.32
C GLN A 15 2.86 4.79 -2.45
N PRO A 16 2.40 4.45 -3.67
CA PRO A 16 2.48 5.39 -4.79
C PRO A 16 1.62 6.63 -4.54
N ASP A 17 2.17 7.79 -4.91
CA ASP A 17 1.47 9.06 -4.83
C ASP A 17 1.77 9.90 -6.08
N ALA A 18 0.73 10.42 -6.69
CA ALA A 18 0.86 11.18 -7.95
C ALA A 18 1.62 12.50 -7.80
N ARG A 19 1.64 13.08 -6.61
CA ARG A 19 2.28 14.37 -6.36
C ARG A 19 3.76 14.28 -5.98
N VAL A 20 4.08 13.36 -5.08
CA VAL A 20 5.42 13.27 -4.49
C VAL A 20 6.15 11.97 -4.79
N GLY A 21 5.53 11.08 -5.57
CA GLY A 21 6.10 9.78 -5.93
C GLY A 21 5.70 8.69 -4.96
N GLU A 22 6.05 8.82 -3.69
CA GLU A 22 5.70 7.86 -2.64
C GLU A 22 5.41 8.57 -1.32
N LEU A 23 4.53 7.96 -0.53
CA LEU A 23 4.22 8.37 0.84
C LEU A 23 4.37 7.18 1.78
N PRO A 24 4.76 7.40 3.05
CA PRO A 24 4.86 6.30 4.01
C PRO A 24 3.52 5.61 4.22
N CYS A 25 3.56 4.28 4.21
CA CYS A 25 2.42 3.42 4.46
C CYS A 25 2.86 2.32 5.42
N ALA A 26 2.10 2.09 6.48
CA ALA A 26 2.40 1.07 7.47
C ALA A 26 1.37 -0.06 7.42
N TYR A 27 1.87 -1.29 7.49
CA TYR A 27 1.06 -2.48 7.72
C TYR A 27 1.42 -3.02 9.09
N VAL A 28 0.43 -3.28 9.92
CA VAL A 28 0.62 -3.64 11.32
C VAL A 28 -0.07 -4.95 11.64
N GLU A 29 0.68 -5.87 12.24
CA GLU A 29 0.12 -7.08 12.83
C GLU A 29 0.06 -6.85 14.34
N LEU A 30 -1.12 -6.95 14.91
CA LEU A 30 -1.32 -6.80 16.35
C LEU A 30 -1.04 -8.10 17.08
N ILE A 31 -0.70 -7.99 18.38
CA ILE A 31 -0.62 -9.17 19.22
C ILE A 31 -2.00 -9.83 19.29
N LYS A 32 -2.02 -11.13 19.51
CA LYS A 32 -3.26 -11.93 19.55
C LYS A 32 -4.25 -11.33 20.55
N ASN A 33 -5.51 -11.21 20.13
CA ASN A 33 -6.63 -10.69 20.93
C ASN A 33 -6.55 -9.19 21.26
N SER A 34 -5.65 -8.44 20.64
CA SER A 34 -5.63 -6.98 20.82
C SER A 34 -6.83 -6.34 20.11
N LYS A 35 -7.42 -5.33 20.76
CA LYS A 35 -8.54 -4.55 20.24
C LYS A 35 -8.10 -3.14 19.82
N THR A 36 -6.80 -2.90 19.73
CA THR A 36 -6.26 -1.61 19.32
C THR A 36 -6.73 -1.24 17.91
N THR A 37 -7.11 0.01 17.71
CA THR A 37 -7.62 0.50 16.43
C THR A 37 -6.54 1.19 15.62
N VAL A 38 -6.79 1.36 14.32
CA VAL A 38 -5.93 2.12 13.41
C VAL A 38 -5.73 3.55 13.93
N ASN A 39 -6.81 4.20 14.40
CA ASN A 39 -6.74 5.58 14.90
C ASN A 39 -5.82 5.71 16.12
N GLU A 40 -5.85 4.75 17.02
CA GLU A 40 -4.97 4.72 18.19
C GLU A 40 -3.50 4.61 17.78
N LEU A 41 -3.21 3.78 16.79
CA LEU A 41 -1.85 3.59 16.28
C LEU A 41 -1.34 4.82 15.53
N ILE A 42 -2.19 5.47 14.74
CA ILE A 42 -1.82 6.71 14.04
C ILE A 42 -1.51 7.81 15.05
N LYS A 43 -2.33 7.96 16.09
CA LYS A 43 -2.10 8.92 17.14
C LYS A 43 -0.78 8.64 17.87
N HIS A 44 -0.50 7.37 18.16
CA HIS A 44 0.77 6.98 18.77
C HIS A 44 1.95 7.38 17.89
N ALA A 45 1.85 7.16 16.58
CA ALA A 45 2.89 7.53 15.64
C ALA A 45 3.09 9.05 15.60
N GLU A 46 2.01 9.82 15.56
CA GLU A 46 2.07 11.28 15.59
C GLU A 46 2.75 11.82 16.86
N ASP A 47 2.44 11.21 18.00
CA ASP A 47 2.98 11.63 19.30
C ASP A 47 4.46 11.25 19.47
N ASN A 48 4.93 10.19 18.80
CA ASN A 48 6.26 9.62 19.03
C ASN A 48 7.23 9.81 17.86
N ILE A 49 6.75 10.22 16.69
CA ILE A 49 7.59 10.51 15.52
C ILE A 49 7.72 12.03 15.42
N GLY A 50 8.96 12.53 15.58
CA GLY A 50 9.21 13.97 15.60
C GLY A 50 9.06 14.64 14.25
N GLU A 51 9.06 13.89 13.15
CA GLU A 51 9.02 14.40 11.79
C GLU A 51 7.70 14.02 11.11
N LYS A 52 6.88 15.01 10.77
CA LYS A 52 5.56 14.78 10.18
C LYS A 52 5.62 13.96 8.89
N ALA A 53 6.67 14.17 8.09
CA ALA A 53 6.84 13.45 6.83
C ALA A 53 7.05 11.95 7.01
N ALA A 54 7.52 11.52 8.19
CA ALA A 54 7.75 10.12 8.51
C ALA A 54 6.52 9.43 9.11
N VAL A 55 5.48 10.17 9.46
CA VAL A 55 4.22 9.59 9.96
C VAL A 55 3.48 8.92 8.79
N PRO A 56 3.08 7.65 8.92
CA PRO A 56 2.37 6.97 7.84
C PRO A 56 1.10 7.71 7.43
N LYS A 57 0.90 7.87 6.13
CA LYS A 57 -0.32 8.47 5.56
C LYS A 57 -1.45 7.46 5.48
N HIS A 58 -1.12 6.18 5.47
CA HIS A 58 -2.07 5.08 5.53
C HIS A 58 -1.51 4.02 6.48
N LEU A 59 -2.35 3.51 7.34
CA LEU A 59 -2.01 2.43 8.24
C LEU A 59 -3.10 1.37 8.15
N GLU A 60 -2.70 0.14 7.90
CA GLU A 60 -3.63 -0.97 7.72
C GLU A 60 -3.26 -2.10 8.66
N LEU A 61 -4.28 -2.67 9.32
CA LEU A 61 -4.10 -3.84 10.16
C LEU A 61 -4.16 -5.10 9.30
N VAL A 62 -3.22 -6.01 9.50
CA VAL A 62 -3.20 -7.30 8.80
C VAL A 62 -3.29 -8.44 9.81
N ASN A 63 -3.94 -9.54 9.42
CA ASN A 63 -4.06 -10.70 10.29
C ASN A 63 -2.73 -11.41 10.47
N GLU A 64 -1.96 -11.52 9.40
CA GLU A 64 -0.65 -12.15 9.40
C GLU A 64 0.27 -11.41 8.44
N MET A 65 1.44 -11.03 8.95
CA MET A 65 2.43 -10.32 8.14
C MET A 65 3.09 -11.30 7.16
N PRO A 66 3.22 -10.94 5.85
CA PRO A 66 3.99 -11.78 4.94
C PRO A 66 5.46 -11.80 5.38
N LYS A 67 6.05 -13.01 5.44
CA LYS A 67 7.40 -13.21 5.94
C LYS A 67 8.23 -14.04 4.97
N THR A 68 9.54 -13.78 4.99
CA THR A 68 10.52 -14.63 4.32
C THR A 68 10.70 -15.93 5.11
N PRO A 69 11.36 -16.97 4.52
CA PRO A 69 11.64 -18.21 5.26
C PRO A 69 12.45 -18.02 6.54
N VAL A 70 13.22 -16.92 6.65
CA VAL A 70 13.99 -16.61 7.87
C VAL A 70 13.23 -15.71 8.85
N GLY A 71 11.94 -15.48 8.61
CA GLY A 71 11.08 -14.75 9.55
C GLY A 71 11.08 -13.23 9.42
N LYS A 72 11.74 -12.67 8.41
CA LYS A 72 11.73 -11.23 8.15
C LYS A 72 10.49 -10.84 7.35
N ILE A 73 10.00 -9.61 7.56
CA ILE A 73 8.87 -9.09 6.79
C ILE A 73 9.22 -9.05 5.31
N PHE A 74 8.31 -9.61 4.49
CA PHE A 74 8.50 -9.64 3.04
C PHE A 74 7.85 -8.38 2.43
N LYS A 75 8.61 -7.30 2.37
CA LYS A 75 8.12 -5.99 1.91
C LYS A 75 7.58 -5.95 0.48
N PRO A 76 8.12 -6.70 -0.51
CA PRO A 76 7.53 -6.70 -1.85
C PRO A 76 6.04 -7.03 -1.88
N GLU A 77 5.58 -7.94 -1.02
CA GLU A 77 4.15 -8.27 -0.91
C GLU A 77 3.34 -7.08 -0.39
N LEU A 78 3.88 -6.34 0.57
CA LEU A 78 3.23 -5.14 1.09
C LEU A 78 3.16 -4.04 0.02
N ARG A 79 4.20 -3.89 -0.79
CA ARG A 79 4.21 -2.92 -1.90
C ARG A 79 3.14 -3.25 -2.93
N LYS A 80 2.97 -4.54 -3.26
CA LYS A 80 1.92 -4.99 -4.18
C LYS A 80 0.53 -4.64 -3.65
N ARG A 81 0.29 -4.84 -2.36
CA ARG A 81 -0.98 -4.48 -1.73
C ARG A 81 -1.24 -2.98 -1.81
N ALA A 82 -0.22 -2.16 -1.55
CA ALA A 82 -0.34 -0.71 -1.59
C ALA A 82 -0.63 -0.21 -3.01
N ILE A 83 0.07 -0.74 -4.02
CA ILE A 83 -0.16 -0.39 -5.42
C ILE A 83 -1.58 -0.74 -5.83
N THR A 84 -2.04 -1.95 -5.51
CA THR A 84 -3.39 -2.40 -5.82
C THR A 84 -4.44 -1.47 -5.22
N ARG A 85 -4.29 -1.14 -3.94
CA ARG A 85 -5.22 -0.25 -3.24
C ARG A 85 -5.24 1.15 -3.84
N VAL A 86 -4.08 1.77 -3.97
CA VAL A 86 -3.98 3.16 -4.46
C VAL A 86 -4.48 3.28 -5.89
N TYR A 87 -4.10 2.36 -6.76
CA TYR A 87 -4.51 2.38 -8.17
C TYR A 87 -6.02 2.13 -8.30
N ASN A 88 -6.57 1.18 -7.53
CA ASN A 88 -8.02 0.94 -7.55
C ASN A 88 -8.79 2.13 -7.00
N GLU A 89 -8.30 2.79 -5.95
CA GLU A 89 -8.93 4.01 -5.44
C GLU A 89 -8.92 5.13 -6.49
N ALA A 90 -7.82 5.29 -7.21
CA ALA A 90 -7.71 6.29 -8.26
C ALA A 90 -8.69 6.01 -9.41
N LEU A 91 -8.80 4.74 -9.83
CA LEU A 91 -9.74 4.34 -10.89
C LEU A 91 -11.19 4.55 -10.43
N GLU A 92 -11.49 4.22 -9.18
CA GLU A 92 -12.83 4.42 -8.62
C GLU A 92 -13.20 5.89 -8.55
N LYS A 93 -12.30 6.75 -8.11
CA LYS A 93 -12.53 8.21 -8.08
C LYS A 93 -12.78 8.80 -9.46
N ALA A 94 -12.17 8.22 -10.49
CA ALA A 94 -12.37 8.62 -11.88
C ALA A 94 -13.63 8.01 -12.50
N GLU A 95 -14.41 7.25 -11.71
CA GLU A 95 -15.62 6.57 -12.13
C GLU A 95 -15.38 5.53 -13.24
N LEU A 96 -14.18 4.95 -13.26
CA LEU A 96 -13.84 3.87 -14.18
C LEU A 96 -14.15 2.52 -13.54
N SER A 97 -14.62 1.56 -14.36
CA SER A 97 -14.95 0.21 -13.89
C SER A 97 -13.77 -0.74 -13.87
N SER A 98 -12.68 -0.39 -14.54
CA SER A 98 -11.46 -1.21 -14.56
C SER A 98 -10.81 -1.29 -13.20
N ARG A 99 -10.19 -2.44 -12.90
CA ARG A 99 -9.51 -2.67 -11.61
C ARG A 99 -8.22 -3.42 -11.83
N VAL A 100 -7.30 -3.26 -10.89
CA VAL A 100 -6.04 -4.03 -10.85
C VAL A 100 -6.37 -5.47 -10.50
N GLN A 101 -5.96 -6.40 -11.38
CA GLN A 101 -6.12 -7.83 -11.15
C GLN A 101 -5.00 -8.36 -10.26
N GLU A 102 -3.76 -7.95 -10.53
CA GLU A 102 -2.59 -8.32 -9.74
C GLU A 102 -1.46 -7.33 -9.99
N VAL A 103 -0.45 -7.36 -9.14
CA VAL A 103 0.79 -6.63 -9.34
C VAL A 103 1.90 -7.65 -9.48
N ILE A 104 2.64 -7.58 -10.59
CA ILE A 104 3.73 -8.52 -10.87
C ILE A 104 5.07 -7.81 -10.80
N ASP A 105 6.14 -8.59 -10.59
CA ASP A 105 7.51 -8.09 -10.71
C ASP A 105 8.00 -8.38 -12.12
N HIS A 106 7.82 -7.41 -13.01
CA HIS A 106 8.18 -7.55 -14.41
C HIS A 106 9.71 -7.45 -14.56
N PRO A 107 10.35 -8.34 -15.36
CA PRO A 107 11.81 -8.35 -15.50
C PRO A 107 12.41 -7.04 -16.00
N LYS A 108 11.69 -6.27 -16.80
CA LYS A 108 12.17 -4.99 -17.36
C LYS A 108 11.53 -3.77 -16.74
N LYS A 109 10.25 -3.86 -16.36
CA LYS A 109 9.46 -2.72 -15.88
C LYS A 109 9.42 -2.59 -14.36
N GLY A 110 9.86 -3.62 -13.63
CA GLY A 110 9.72 -3.68 -12.18
C GLY A 110 8.29 -3.99 -11.77
N LEU A 111 7.87 -3.49 -10.61
CA LEU A 111 6.52 -3.71 -10.14
C LEU A 111 5.52 -3.08 -11.12
N THR A 112 4.64 -3.91 -11.67
CA THR A 112 3.69 -3.53 -12.72
C THR A 112 2.29 -3.96 -12.33
N ALA A 113 1.35 -3.01 -12.33
CA ALA A 113 -0.05 -3.28 -12.07
C ALA A 113 -0.71 -3.83 -13.34
N MET A 114 -1.26 -5.03 -13.24
CA MET A 114 -1.95 -5.68 -14.36
C MET A 114 -3.44 -5.42 -14.23
N ILE A 115 -4.00 -4.71 -15.21
CA ILE A 115 -5.41 -4.35 -15.23
C ILE A 115 -6.22 -5.52 -15.78
N ALA A 116 -7.33 -5.86 -15.11
CA ALA A 116 -8.20 -6.93 -15.56
C ALA A 116 -8.78 -6.64 -16.95
N LYS A 117 -8.66 -7.62 -17.86
CA LYS A 117 -9.08 -7.46 -19.25
C LYS A 117 -10.60 -7.45 -19.45
N ASN A 118 -11.35 -7.84 -18.45
CA ASN A 118 -12.81 -7.79 -18.49
C ASN A 118 -13.40 -6.39 -18.23
N GLY A 119 -12.54 -5.42 -17.99
CA GLY A 119 -12.95 -4.03 -17.86
C GLY A 119 -13.34 -3.43 -19.21
N VAL A 120 -14.30 -2.50 -19.19
CA VAL A 120 -14.84 -1.88 -20.40
C VAL A 120 -14.19 -0.52 -20.72
N ASN A 121 -13.23 -0.09 -19.92
CA ASN A 121 -12.62 1.22 -20.09
C ASN A 121 -11.51 1.19 -21.14
N ASP A 122 -11.44 2.26 -21.93
CA ASP A 122 -10.39 2.47 -22.91
C ASP A 122 -9.03 2.60 -22.20
N PRO A 123 -7.96 1.96 -22.70
CA PRO A 123 -6.61 2.16 -22.14
C PRO A 123 -6.18 3.61 -22.03
N LYS A 124 -6.65 4.49 -22.91
CA LYS A 124 -6.36 5.92 -22.83
C LYS A 124 -6.96 6.57 -21.59
N GLN A 125 -8.17 6.15 -21.19
CA GLN A 125 -8.83 6.63 -19.98
C GLN A 125 -8.07 6.17 -18.74
N ILE A 126 -7.65 4.92 -18.72
CA ILE A 126 -6.87 4.34 -17.63
C ILE A 126 -5.53 5.08 -17.52
N GLY A 127 -4.85 5.32 -18.65
CA GLY A 127 -3.58 6.02 -18.69
C GLY A 127 -3.64 7.43 -18.14
N LYS A 128 -4.71 8.17 -18.41
CA LYS A 128 -4.90 9.52 -17.85
C LYS A 128 -4.87 9.53 -16.32
N ILE A 129 -5.27 8.44 -15.70
CA ILE A 129 -5.33 8.31 -14.24
C ILE A 129 -4.05 7.70 -13.70
N LEU A 130 -3.57 6.59 -14.28
CA LEU A 130 -2.46 5.82 -13.72
C LEU A 130 -1.07 6.26 -14.16
N ASP A 131 -0.93 6.97 -15.29
CA ASP A 131 0.38 7.46 -15.76
C ASP A 131 0.99 8.53 -14.85
N LYS A 132 0.20 9.08 -13.93
CA LYS A 132 0.68 10.04 -12.93
C LYS A 132 1.52 9.39 -11.84
N PHE A 133 1.42 8.07 -11.69
CA PHE A 133 2.12 7.32 -10.67
C PHE A 133 3.43 6.74 -11.18
N ILE A 134 4.35 6.43 -10.26
CA ILE A 134 5.69 5.96 -10.61
C ILE A 134 5.73 4.52 -11.12
N PHE A 135 4.80 3.67 -10.71
CA PHE A 135 4.80 2.27 -11.13
C PHE A 135 4.06 2.09 -12.45
N LYS A 136 4.56 1.16 -13.27
CA LYS A 136 3.97 0.86 -14.56
C LYS A 136 2.67 0.10 -14.42
N TRP A 137 1.86 0.11 -15.48
CA TRP A 137 0.63 -0.67 -15.56
C TRP A 137 0.46 -1.23 -16.97
N GLU A 138 -0.31 -2.32 -17.09
CA GLU A 138 -0.63 -2.95 -18.40
C GLU A 138 -2.08 -3.40 -18.43
#